data_5e947397f3a31d1c4d82b0b59de02dca
#
_entry.id   5e947397f3a31d1c4d82b0b59de02dca
#
_cell.length_a   1.000
_cell.length_b   1.000
_cell.length_c   1.000
_cell.angle_alpha   90.00
_cell.angle_beta   90.00
_cell.angle_gamma   90.00
#
_symmetry.space_group_name_H-M   'P 1'
#
loop_
_entity.id
_entity.type
_entity.pdbx_description
1 polymer ?
#
loop_
_entity_poly.entity_id
_entity_poly.type
_entity_poly.pdbx_seq_one_letter_code
_entity_poly.pdbx_strand_id
1 'polypeptide(L)'
;MNLTQKEIDFLDDFKTQEKLCIEKYDRYSACARSTELKSLFGELADRERGHLKTINEMSGGTVADVPPTVKANNCNCGCAGYCDENSRKNDSFLCSDMLASEKHASGLYDTGIFEFTDPKARKMLNHIQADEQQHGEQIAAFMKSNGMYC
;
A
#
# COMPACT_ATOMS: atom_id res chain seq x y z
N MET A 1 5.42 -0.68 -25.06
CA MET A 1 3.94 -0.74 -25.03
C MET A 1 3.38 0.55 -25.61
N ASN A 2 2.41 0.48 -26.51
CA ASN A 2 1.72 1.68 -27.01
C ASN A 2 0.47 1.88 -26.12
N LEU A 3 0.48 2.95 -25.34
CA LEU A 3 -0.63 3.26 -24.43
C LEU A 3 -1.74 4.02 -25.15
N THR A 4 -2.98 3.64 -24.87
CA THR A 4 -4.17 4.45 -25.20
C THR A 4 -4.28 5.63 -24.23
N GLN A 5 -5.05 6.66 -24.59
CA GLN A 5 -5.28 7.79 -23.67
C GLN A 5 -5.89 7.33 -22.35
N LYS A 6 -6.81 6.38 -22.38
CA LYS A 6 -7.46 5.84 -21.17
C LYS A 6 -6.47 5.11 -20.25
N GLU A 7 -5.54 4.34 -20.81
CA GLU A 7 -4.47 3.71 -20.04
C GLU A 7 -3.52 4.74 -19.41
N ILE A 8 -3.23 5.83 -20.14
CA ILE A 8 -2.43 6.95 -19.62
C ILE A 8 -3.13 7.61 -18.43
N ASP A 9 -4.42 7.90 -18.56
CA ASP A 9 -5.23 8.54 -17.51
C ASP A 9 -5.24 7.67 -16.25
N PHE A 10 -5.42 6.35 -16.37
CA PHE A 10 -5.34 5.43 -15.22
C PHE A 10 -3.95 5.38 -14.59
N LEU A 11 -2.88 5.38 -15.40
CA LEU A 11 -1.51 5.43 -14.86
C LEU A 11 -1.25 6.73 -14.06
N ASP A 12 -1.83 7.84 -14.47
CA ASP A 12 -1.72 9.11 -13.74
C ASP A 12 -2.54 9.08 -12.43
N ASP A 13 -3.71 8.45 -12.43
CA ASP A 13 -4.48 8.20 -11.22
C ASP A 13 -3.73 7.28 -10.24
N PHE A 14 -3.13 6.20 -10.72
CA PHE A 14 -2.30 5.32 -9.89
C PHE A 14 -1.12 6.08 -9.29
N LYS A 15 -0.38 6.86 -10.07
CA LYS A 15 0.73 7.69 -9.56
C LYS A 15 0.27 8.66 -8.47
N THR A 16 -0.89 9.25 -8.65
CA THR A 16 -1.46 10.18 -7.66
C THR A 16 -1.78 9.45 -6.37
N GLN A 17 -2.38 8.27 -6.46
CA GLN A 17 -2.70 7.42 -5.31
C GLN A 17 -1.42 6.95 -4.58
N GLU A 18 -0.42 6.44 -5.31
CA GLU A 18 0.85 6.00 -4.72
C GLU A 18 1.57 7.13 -3.98
N LYS A 19 1.64 8.32 -4.59
CA LYS A 19 2.24 9.49 -3.95
C LYS A 19 1.54 9.87 -2.66
N LEU A 20 0.20 9.81 -2.63
CA LEU A 20 -0.57 10.09 -1.43
C LEU A 20 -0.32 9.03 -0.35
N CYS A 21 -0.29 7.75 -0.70
CA CYS A 21 0.02 6.68 0.24
C CYS A 21 1.42 6.84 0.84
N ILE A 22 2.43 7.11 0.01
CA ILE A 22 3.81 7.38 0.48
C ILE A 22 3.82 8.54 1.47
N GLU A 23 3.22 9.67 1.12
CA GLU A 23 3.18 10.85 2.00
C GLU A 23 2.49 10.54 3.33
N LYS A 24 1.38 9.83 3.31
CA LYS A 24 0.65 9.42 4.52
C LYS A 24 1.49 8.48 5.37
N TYR A 25 2.10 7.44 4.81
CA TYR A 25 2.94 6.51 5.54
C TYR A 25 4.16 7.21 6.18
N ASP A 26 4.83 8.11 5.46
CA ASP A 26 5.95 8.88 6.00
C ASP A 26 5.53 9.75 7.19
N ARG A 27 4.42 10.49 7.05
CA ARG A 27 3.88 11.32 8.13
C ARG A 27 3.41 10.48 9.31
N TYR A 28 2.71 9.39 9.05
CA TYR A 28 2.13 8.54 10.09
C TYR A 28 3.20 7.71 10.81
N SER A 29 4.24 7.29 10.13
CA SER A 29 5.42 6.70 10.77
C SER A 29 6.04 7.67 11.79
N ALA A 30 6.14 8.95 11.46
CA ALA A 30 6.62 9.98 12.39
C ALA A 30 5.65 10.25 13.56
N CYS A 31 4.34 10.16 13.34
CA CYS A 31 3.31 10.46 14.34
C CYS A 31 2.92 9.26 15.22
N ALA A 32 3.20 8.03 14.79
CA ALA A 32 2.88 6.83 15.54
C ALA A 32 3.58 6.83 16.91
N ARG A 33 2.93 6.24 17.92
CA ARG A 33 3.44 6.14 19.28
C ARG A 33 4.19 4.83 19.50
N SER A 34 3.72 3.73 18.90
CA SER A 34 4.38 2.43 18.93
C SER A 34 5.58 2.41 17.97
N THR A 35 6.70 1.88 18.44
CA THR A 35 7.90 1.66 17.61
C THR A 35 7.65 0.62 16.53
N GLU A 36 6.83 -0.38 16.81
CA GLU A 36 6.44 -1.42 15.85
C GLU A 36 5.60 -0.82 14.72
N LEU A 37 4.67 0.09 15.03
CA LEU A 37 3.87 0.77 14.03
C LEU A 37 4.71 1.73 13.18
N LYS A 38 5.67 2.44 13.78
CA LYS A 38 6.63 3.28 13.05
C LYS A 38 7.40 2.46 12.01
N SER A 39 7.93 1.31 12.43
CA SER A 39 8.64 0.39 11.53
C SER A 39 7.73 -0.12 10.42
N LEU A 40 6.53 -0.60 10.74
CA LEU A 40 5.58 -1.10 9.76
C LEU A 40 5.26 -0.03 8.70
N PHE A 41 4.90 1.18 9.11
CA PHE A 41 4.59 2.25 8.18
C PHE A 41 5.81 2.67 7.34
N GLY A 42 7.01 2.67 7.91
CA GLY A 42 8.23 2.91 7.15
C GLY A 42 8.49 1.87 6.06
N GLU A 43 8.30 0.59 6.38
CA GLU A 43 8.43 -0.51 5.41
C GLU A 43 7.38 -0.43 4.30
N LEU A 44 6.14 -0.09 4.66
CA LEU A 44 5.05 0.06 3.67
C LEU A 44 5.31 1.28 2.77
N ALA A 45 5.80 2.40 3.30
CA ALA A 45 6.20 3.55 2.48
C ALA A 45 7.25 3.18 1.42
N ASP A 46 8.22 2.33 1.78
CA ASP A 46 9.25 1.89 0.84
C ASP A 46 8.68 0.96 -0.25
N ARG A 47 7.68 0.16 0.07
CA ARG A 47 6.97 -0.66 -0.92
C ARG A 47 6.18 0.21 -1.91
N GLU A 48 5.46 1.21 -1.41
CA GLU A 48 4.72 2.16 -2.26
C GLU A 48 5.66 2.95 -3.20
N ARG A 49 6.88 3.28 -2.75
CA ARG A 49 7.91 3.86 -3.63
C ARG A 49 8.30 2.91 -4.77
N GLY A 50 8.33 1.61 -4.49
CA GLY A 50 8.53 0.57 -5.50
C GLY A 50 7.39 0.53 -6.52
N HIS A 51 6.14 0.60 -6.07
CA HIS A 51 4.95 0.68 -6.93
C HIS A 51 4.99 1.93 -7.81
N LEU A 52 5.23 3.10 -7.21
CA LEU A 52 5.32 4.37 -7.94
C LEU A 52 6.41 4.33 -9.03
N LYS A 53 7.57 3.73 -8.73
CA LYS A 53 8.63 3.54 -9.72
C LYS A 53 8.14 2.67 -10.88
N THR A 54 7.50 1.55 -10.59
CA THR A 54 6.95 0.63 -11.60
C THR A 54 5.91 1.33 -12.48
N ILE A 55 4.98 2.07 -11.89
CA ILE A 55 3.97 2.83 -12.64
C ILE A 55 4.60 3.91 -13.52
N ASN A 56 5.66 4.58 -13.05
CA ASN A 56 6.40 5.54 -13.87
C ASN A 56 7.09 4.88 -15.08
N GLU A 57 7.68 3.71 -14.90
CA GLU A 57 8.28 2.92 -15.99
C GLU A 57 7.22 2.50 -17.01
N MET A 58 6.04 2.06 -16.55
CA MET A 58 4.90 1.71 -17.40
C MET A 58 4.41 2.91 -18.22
N SER A 59 4.37 4.10 -17.62
CA SER A 59 4.02 5.34 -18.34
C SER A 59 5.02 5.70 -19.43
N GLY A 60 6.29 5.31 -19.27
CA GLY A 60 7.32 5.39 -20.31
C GLY A 60 7.25 4.27 -21.35
N GLY A 61 6.24 3.40 -21.28
CA GLY A 61 6.04 2.28 -22.21
C GLY A 61 6.81 1.00 -21.87
N THR A 62 7.51 0.97 -20.72
CA THR A 62 8.30 -0.18 -20.27
C THR A 62 7.58 -0.94 -19.18
N VAL A 63 7.39 -2.23 -19.36
CA VAL A 63 6.82 -3.11 -18.32
C VAL A 63 7.87 -4.15 -17.93
N ALA A 64 8.34 -4.09 -16.70
CA ALA A 64 9.25 -5.09 -16.13
C ALA A 64 8.56 -6.46 -15.96
N ASP A 65 9.33 -7.51 -15.73
CA ASP A 65 8.77 -8.78 -15.32
C ASP A 65 8.30 -8.70 -13.86
N VAL A 66 7.18 -9.35 -13.55
CA VAL A 66 6.67 -9.42 -12.20
C VAL A 66 7.71 -10.08 -11.30
N PRO A 67 8.13 -9.44 -10.22
CA PRO A 67 9.08 -10.06 -9.28
C PRO A 67 8.46 -11.31 -8.64
N PRO A 68 9.28 -12.25 -8.17
CA PRO A 68 8.77 -13.40 -7.41
C PRO A 68 8.02 -12.89 -6.17
N THR A 69 6.88 -13.51 -5.87
CA THR A 69 6.06 -13.16 -4.72
C THR A 69 6.89 -13.31 -3.45
N VAL A 70 7.24 -12.21 -2.83
CA VAL A 70 7.83 -12.22 -1.48
C VAL A 70 6.68 -12.45 -0.53
N LYS A 71 6.65 -13.60 0.14
CA LYS A 71 5.71 -13.80 1.25
C LYS A 71 5.96 -12.68 2.25
N ALA A 72 4.92 -11.94 2.59
CA ALA A 72 4.98 -11.01 3.69
C ALA A 72 5.59 -11.74 4.88
N ASN A 73 6.68 -11.23 5.42
CA ASN A 73 7.17 -11.73 6.68
C ASN A 73 5.99 -11.64 7.63
N ASN A 74 5.58 -12.77 8.20
CA ASN A 74 4.59 -12.75 9.26
C ASN A 74 5.13 -11.77 10.29
N CYS A 75 4.58 -10.55 10.28
CA CYS A 75 4.80 -9.62 11.34
C CYS A 75 4.32 -10.34 12.59
N ASN A 76 5.25 -10.85 13.36
CA ASN A 76 4.97 -11.29 14.71
C ASN A 76 4.71 -9.99 15.48
N CYS A 77 3.57 -9.36 15.18
CA CYS A 77 3.12 -8.13 15.83
C CYS A 77 2.81 -8.52 17.27
N GLY A 78 3.86 -8.52 18.10
CA GLY A 78 3.70 -8.59 19.54
C GLY A 78 2.78 -7.46 19.98
N CYS A 79 2.11 -7.66 21.10
CA CYS A 79 1.32 -6.61 21.74
C CYS A 79 2.24 -5.41 21.99
N ALA A 80 1.99 -4.26 21.39
CA ALA A 80 2.86 -3.07 21.47
C ALA A 80 2.77 -2.36 22.83
N GLY A 81 2.33 -2.97 23.87
CA GLY A 81 2.37 -2.50 25.26
C GLY A 81 2.16 -1.00 25.43
N TYR A 82 1.01 -0.46 25.00
CA TYR A 82 0.72 0.97 25.16
C TYR A 82 0.70 1.38 26.63
N CYS A 83 1.47 2.40 26.98
CA CYS A 83 1.53 2.94 28.33
C CYS A 83 0.28 3.72 28.72
N ASP A 84 -0.48 4.22 27.72
CA ASP A 84 -1.68 5.01 27.93
C ASP A 84 -2.69 4.84 26.77
N GLU A 85 -3.95 5.08 27.08
CA GLU A 85 -5.07 4.92 26.14
C GLU A 85 -5.04 5.96 25.01
N ASN A 86 -4.51 7.17 25.25
CA ASN A 86 -4.45 8.21 24.22
C ASN A 86 -3.45 7.82 23.12
N SER A 87 -2.31 7.25 23.47
CA SER A 87 -1.34 6.71 22.52
C SER A 87 -1.94 5.58 21.68
N ARG A 88 -2.69 4.67 22.32
CA ARG A 88 -3.38 3.58 21.60
C ARG A 88 -4.44 4.13 20.64
N LYS A 89 -5.24 5.10 21.06
CA LYS A 89 -6.26 5.74 20.20
C LYS A 89 -5.63 6.49 19.03
N ASN A 90 -4.51 7.17 19.25
CA ASN A 90 -3.77 7.82 18.16
C ASN A 90 -3.38 6.79 17.07
N ASP A 91 -2.74 5.72 17.48
CA ASP A 91 -2.25 4.70 16.54
C ASP A 91 -3.41 3.93 15.87
N SER A 92 -4.50 3.72 16.60
CA SER A 92 -5.73 3.15 16.05
C SER A 92 -6.32 4.02 14.93
N PHE A 93 -6.33 5.34 15.10
CA PHE A 93 -6.77 6.26 14.06
C PHE A 93 -5.87 6.19 12.82
N LEU A 94 -4.55 6.21 13.01
CA LEU A 94 -3.59 6.14 11.90
C LEU A 94 -3.75 4.82 11.11
N CYS A 95 -3.90 3.70 11.82
CA CYS A 95 -4.15 2.40 11.21
C CYS A 95 -5.46 2.36 10.42
N SER A 96 -6.53 2.90 10.99
CA SER A 96 -7.85 2.92 10.36
C SER A 96 -7.84 3.75 9.07
N ASP A 97 -7.17 4.89 9.06
CA ASP A 97 -7.05 5.74 7.88
C ASP A 97 -6.19 5.07 6.80
N MET A 98 -5.06 4.46 7.17
CA MET A 98 -4.23 3.73 6.19
C MET A 98 -4.94 2.50 5.65
N LEU A 99 -5.65 1.74 6.47
CA LEU A 99 -6.44 0.59 6.01
C LEU A 99 -7.52 1.02 4.99
N ALA A 100 -8.16 2.16 5.21
CA ALA A 100 -9.09 2.74 4.24
C ALA A 100 -8.39 3.17 2.95
N SER A 101 -7.18 3.72 3.04
CA SER A 101 -6.35 4.09 1.88
C SER A 101 -5.96 2.89 1.03
N GLU A 102 -5.56 1.77 1.66
CA GLU A 102 -5.23 0.52 0.96
C GLU A 102 -6.44 -0.07 0.24
N LYS A 103 -7.61 -0.05 0.88
CA LYS A 103 -8.86 -0.47 0.25
C LYS A 103 -9.20 0.37 -0.98
N HIS A 104 -8.99 1.68 -0.89
CA HIS A 104 -9.21 2.60 -2.01
C HIS A 104 -8.23 2.32 -3.15
N ALA A 105 -6.93 2.19 -2.86
CA ALA A 105 -5.90 1.88 -3.84
C ALA A 105 -6.20 0.55 -4.56
N SER A 106 -6.49 -0.51 -3.81
CA SER A 106 -6.86 -1.82 -4.36
C SER A 106 -8.07 -1.73 -5.30
N GLY A 107 -9.11 -0.96 -4.94
CA GLY A 107 -10.29 -0.75 -5.78
C GLY A 107 -9.99 0.05 -7.06
N LEU A 108 -9.07 1.01 -7.00
CA LEU A 108 -8.63 1.77 -8.15
C LEU A 108 -7.86 0.87 -9.14
N TYR A 109 -6.94 0.02 -8.64
CA TYR A 109 -6.25 -0.97 -9.47
C TYR A 109 -7.23 -1.97 -10.07
N ASP A 110 -8.20 -2.48 -9.30
CA ASP A 110 -9.24 -3.40 -9.81
C ASP A 110 -9.95 -2.82 -11.03
N THR A 111 -10.39 -1.58 -10.94
CA THR A 111 -11.06 -0.89 -12.05
C THR A 111 -10.13 -0.69 -13.23
N GLY A 112 -8.92 -0.18 -12.99
CA GLY A 112 -7.97 0.16 -14.05
C GLY A 112 -7.45 -1.06 -14.83
N ILE A 113 -7.22 -2.18 -14.18
CA ILE A 113 -6.71 -3.42 -14.81
C ILE A 113 -7.56 -3.84 -16.01
N PHE A 114 -8.89 -3.66 -15.95
CA PHE A 114 -9.80 -4.02 -17.05
C PHE A 114 -9.57 -3.17 -18.31
N GLU A 115 -9.00 -1.98 -18.17
CA GLU A 115 -8.78 -1.05 -19.27
C GLU A 115 -7.46 -1.28 -20.01
N PHE A 116 -6.53 -2.04 -19.42
CA PHE A 116 -5.26 -2.36 -20.06
C PHE A 116 -5.38 -3.52 -21.02
N THR A 117 -4.87 -3.33 -22.23
CA THR A 117 -4.89 -4.35 -23.31
C THR A 117 -3.64 -5.22 -23.30
N ASP A 118 -2.50 -4.70 -22.85
CA ASP A 118 -1.24 -5.44 -22.77
C ASP A 118 -1.26 -6.47 -21.62
N PRO A 119 -1.10 -7.78 -21.91
CA PRO A 119 -1.16 -8.81 -20.87
C PRO A 119 -0.07 -8.67 -19.79
N LYS A 120 1.10 -8.15 -20.18
CA LYS A 120 2.23 -7.96 -19.27
C LYS A 120 1.94 -6.79 -18.29
N ALA A 121 1.35 -5.72 -18.81
CA ALA A 121 0.88 -4.60 -17.98
C ALA A 121 -0.19 -5.04 -16.99
N ARG A 122 -1.21 -5.77 -17.46
CA ARG A 122 -2.26 -6.32 -16.59
C ARG A 122 -1.69 -7.21 -15.48
N LYS A 123 -0.70 -8.05 -15.82
CA LYS A 123 -0.06 -8.94 -14.84
C LYS A 123 0.71 -8.15 -13.77
N MET A 124 1.39 -7.07 -14.16
CA MET A 124 2.08 -6.18 -13.22
C MET A 124 1.09 -5.44 -12.31
N LEU A 125 0.01 -4.89 -12.85
CA LEU A 125 -1.01 -4.19 -12.06
C LEU A 125 -1.73 -5.14 -11.09
N ASN A 126 -2.01 -6.39 -11.49
CA ASN A 126 -2.54 -7.41 -10.58
C ASN A 126 -1.57 -7.72 -9.43
N HIS A 127 -0.26 -7.72 -9.71
CA HIS A 127 0.76 -7.91 -8.67
C HIS A 127 0.74 -6.77 -7.66
N ILE A 128 0.72 -5.51 -8.13
CA ILE A 128 0.62 -4.34 -7.25
C ILE A 128 -0.68 -4.40 -6.42
N GLN A 129 -1.83 -4.69 -7.05
CA GLN A 129 -3.09 -4.83 -6.32
C GLN A 129 -3.02 -5.90 -5.21
N ALA A 130 -2.35 -7.01 -5.46
CA ALA A 130 -2.15 -8.04 -4.44
C ALA A 130 -1.26 -7.54 -3.29
N ASP A 131 -0.27 -6.70 -3.58
CA ASP A 131 0.56 -6.08 -2.55
C ASP A 131 -0.25 -5.09 -1.69
N GLU A 132 -1.15 -4.27 -2.28
CA GLU A 132 -2.07 -3.40 -1.51
C GLU A 132 -2.92 -4.21 -0.51
N GLN A 133 -3.41 -5.37 -0.92
CA GLN A 133 -4.15 -6.27 -0.03
C GLN A 133 -3.26 -6.81 1.11
N GLN A 134 -2.00 -7.13 0.83
CA GLN A 134 -1.04 -7.55 1.86
C GLN A 134 -0.70 -6.42 2.83
N HIS A 135 -0.59 -5.17 2.36
CA HIS A 135 -0.42 -3.99 3.22
C HIS A 135 -1.61 -3.87 4.20
N GLY A 136 -2.83 -3.97 3.68
CA GLY A 136 -4.03 -3.98 4.51
C GLY A 136 -4.06 -5.13 5.53
N GLU A 137 -3.63 -6.33 5.14
CA GLU A 137 -3.53 -7.48 6.04
C GLU A 137 -2.54 -7.22 7.19
N GLN A 138 -1.38 -6.64 6.91
CA GLN A 138 -0.36 -6.32 7.92
C GLN A 138 -0.87 -5.26 8.92
N ILE A 139 -1.54 -4.21 8.43
CA ILE A 139 -2.16 -3.19 9.29
C ILE A 139 -3.25 -3.82 10.16
N ALA A 140 -4.14 -4.62 9.57
CA ALA A 140 -5.21 -5.29 10.31
C ALA A 140 -4.66 -6.26 11.36
N ALA A 141 -3.56 -6.97 11.08
CA ALA A 141 -2.89 -7.85 12.02
C ALA A 141 -2.35 -7.06 13.23
N PHE A 142 -1.68 -5.93 12.98
CA PHE A 142 -1.24 -5.02 14.04
C PHE A 142 -2.42 -4.54 14.90
N MET A 143 -3.51 -4.09 14.27
CA MET A 143 -4.70 -3.63 14.96
C MET A 143 -5.33 -4.73 15.83
N LYS A 144 -5.44 -5.94 15.31
CA LYS A 144 -5.98 -7.10 16.07
C LYS A 144 -5.13 -7.43 17.29
N SER A 145 -3.81 -7.46 17.14
CA SER A 145 -2.87 -7.74 18.23
C SER A 145 -2.91 -6.70 19.36
N ASN A 146 -3.40 -5.49 19.07
CA ASN A 146 -3.45 -4.36 20.00
C ASN A 146 -4.89 -3.98 20.43
N GLY A 147 -5.88 -4.83 20.11
CA GLY A 147 -7.28 -4.60 20.50
C GLY A 147 -7.92 -3.38 19.81
N MET A 148 -7.48 -3.05 18.61
CA MET A 148 -7.94 -1.88 17.83
C MET A 148 -8.93 -2.28 16.72
N TYR A 149 -9.09 -3.56 16.45
CA TYR A 149 -9.92 -4.08 15.37
C TYR A 149 -11.01 -4.98 15.94
N CYS A 150 -12.26 -4.61 15.74
CA CYS A 150 -13.46 -5.38 16.12
C CYS A 150 -14.13 -5.96 14.88
#